data_e37b3b1d514b15bc65898f783b0e75ac
#
_entry.id   e37b3b1d514b15bc65898f783b0e75ac
#
_cell.length_a   1.000
_cell.length_b   1.000
_cell.length_c   1.000
_cell.angle_alpha   90.00
_cell.angle_beta   90.00
_cell.angle_gamma   90.00
#
_symmetry.space_group_name_H-M   'P 1'
#
loop_
_entity.id
_entity.type
_entity.pdbx_description
1 polymer ?
#
loop_
_entity_poly.entity_id
_entity_poly.type
_entity_poly.pdbx_seq_one_letter_code
_entity_poly.pdbx_strand_id
1 'polypeptide(L)'
;MQASTLSSDNNEKSILNEGQVTLTNNWGAKLKSSNFHLGLDLQTKYVWRGMEMMPEESSPVVFPGINYQWNGFYAYAMGGYAINGKYAEVDLGVSYTWKGLTLGLSDYYYPTVNGKDDEYVGGKHNGHWLEACITYAPEKVPLWISVSNFFAGDDDAYDDDSGNKKQAYSTYMEVGTYYDFLDNNRLSLAVGMTPNKSCYTNYQKKFAVCDLDLKYTYNVQFKNGWTLPLSAEYIYNPSFDKSYVNFIANFAF
;
A
#
# COMPACT_ATOMS: atom_id res chain seq x y z
N MET A 1 21.72 11.85 45.60
CA MET A 1 21.86 11.07 44.36
C MET A 1 20.62 10.21 44.23
N GLN A 2 19.63 10.69 43.51
CA GLN A 2 18.46 9.93 43.13
C GLN A 2 18.59 9.52 41.68
N ALA A 3 18.69 8.23 41.45
CA ALA A 3 18.68 7.68 40.08
C ALA A 3 17.26 7.78 39.52
N SER A 4 17.07 8.58 38.49
CA SER A 4 15.85 8.61 37.71
C SER A 4 15.82 7.34 36.87
N THR A 5 14.91 6.44 37.20
CA THR A 5 14.52 5.32 36.33
C THR A 5 13.85 5.89 35.07
N LEU A 6 14.57 5.88 33.96
CA LEU A 6 14.01 6.04 32.63
C LEU A 6 13.09 4.85 32.39
N SER A 7 11.79 5.09 32.38
CA SER A 7 10.82 4.13 31.89
C SER A 7 11.11 3.97 30.39
N SER A 8 11.48 2.77 30.02
CA SER A 8 11.54 2.36 28.63
C SER A 8 10.10 2.27 28.10
N ASP A 9 9.55 3.39 27.67
CA ASP A 9 8.43 3.37 26.75
C ASP A 9 8.93 2.72 25.47
N ASN A 10 8.59 1.46 25.33
CA ASN A 10 8.70 0.74 24.08
C ASN A 10 7.82 1.49 23.04
N ASN A 11 8.41 2.49 22.40
CA ASN A 11 8.00 2.86 21.06
C ASN A 11 8.27 1.62 20.20
N GLU A 12 7.30 0.72 20.12
CA GLU A 12 7.15 -0.15 18.99
C GLU A 12 7.01 0.79 17.79
N LYS A 13 8.15 1.16 17.22
CA LYS A 13 8.20 1.73 15.89
C LYS A 13 7.51 0.71 15.03
N SER A 14 6.29 0.99 14.61
CA SER A 14 5.62 0.20 13.61
C SER A 14 6.49 0.29 12.35
N ILE A 15 7.37 -0.68 12.19
CA ILE A 15 8.18 -0.89 10.99
C ILE A 15 7.22 -1.48 9.97
N LEU A 16 6.25 -0.68 9.54
CA LEU A 16 5.38 -1.04 8.46
C LEU A 16 5.88 -0.27 7.26
N ASN A 17 6.45 -1.02 6.39
CA ASN A 17 7.22 -0.58 5.24
C ASN A 17 6.38 0.25 4.29
N GLU A 18 6.93 1.34 3.84
CA GLU A 18 6.34 2.27 2.89
C GLU A 18 6.00 1.63 1.53
N GLY A 19 6.56 0.46 1.22
CA GLY A 19 6.19 -0.36 0.07
C GLY A 19 4.94 -1.21 0.26
N GLN A 20 4.41 -1.30 1.48
CA GLN A 20 3.15 -1.98 1.77
C GLN A 20 2.00 -0.99 2.00
N VAL A 21 1.82 -0.04 1.10
CA VAL A 21 0.63 0.84 1.12
C VAL A 21 -0.68 0.03 1.10
N THR A 22 -0.60 -1.23 0.73
CA THR A 22 -1.76 -2.11 0.62
C THR A 22 -2.04 -3.01 1.82
N LEU A 23 -1.07 -3.28 2.70
CA LEU A 23 -1.35 -4.15 3.86
C LEU A 23 -1.24 -3.45 5.21
N THR A 24 -0.64 -2.28 5.26
CA THR A 24 -0.41 -1.59 6.52
C THR A 24 -0.34 -0.08 6.30
N ASN A 25 -1.48 0.55 6.09
CA ASN A 25 -1.53 1.99 6.26
C ASN A 25 -1.10 2.29 7.70
N ASN A 26 0.04 2.98 7.85
CA ASN A 26 0.57 3.41 9.14
C ASN A 26 -0.33 4.49 9.76
N TRP A 27 -1.54 4.11 10.13
CA TRP A 27 -2.40 4.97 10.95
C TRP A 27 -1.87 4.94 12.38
N GLY A 28 -0.84 5.77 12.58
CA GLY A 28 0.06 5.69 13.74
C GLY A 28 -0.40 6.39 15.01
N ALA A 29 -1.69 6.61 15.25
CA ALA A 29 -2.16 7.04 16.54
C ALA A 29 -2.73 5.85 17.31
N LYS A 30 -1.95 5.31 18.24
CA LYS A 30 -2.44 4.35 19.23
C LYS A 30 -3.50 5.04 20.06
N LEU A 31 -4.77 4.76 19.82
CA LEU A 31 -5.85 5.05 20.77
C LEU A 31 -5.50 4.31 22.07
N LYS A 32 -5.28 5.03 23.15
CA LYS A 32 -4.59 4.62 24.40
C LYS A 32 -5.07 3.33 25.10
N SER A 33 -6.04 2.59 24.58
CA SER A 33 -6.52 1.31 25.11
C SER A 33 -7.27 0.42 24.11
N SER A 34 -7.26 0.75 22.82
CA SER A 34 -7.99 -0.01 21.80
C SER A 34 -7.03 -0.67 20.83
N ASN A 35 -7.36 -1.89 20.40
CA ASN A 35 -6.72 -2.55 19.27
C ASN A 35 -7.27 -2.06 17.92
N PHE A 36 -8.28 -1.20 17.92
CA PHE A 36 -8.85 -0.58 16.74
C PHE A 36 -8.24 0.81 16.50
N HIS A 37 -7.98 1.10 15.23
CA HIS A 37 -7.44 2.38 14.77
C HIS A 37 -8.25 2.87 13.59
N LEU A 38 -8.51 4.18 13.55
CA LEU A 38 -9.14 4.85 12.42
C LEU A 38 -8.10 5.70 11.70
N GLY A 39 -8.19 5.80 10.40
CA GLY A 39 -7.31 6.62 9.59
C GLY A 39 -7.99 7.21 8.37
N LEU A 40 -7.34 8.25 7.85
CA LEU A 40 -7.70 8.89 6.60
C LEU A 40 -6.43 9.33 5.90
N ASP A 41 -6.18 8.81 4.70
CA ASP A 41 -5.12 9.30 3.85
C ASP A 41 -5.70 10.22 2.77
N LEU A 42 -5.02 11.34 2.55
CA LEU A 42 -5.30 12.26 1.45
C LEU A 42 -4.10 12.21 0.50
N GLN A 43 -4.35 11.96 -0.78
CA GLN A 43 -3.32 11.94 -1.81
C GLN A 43 -3.72 12.85 -2.96
N THR A 44 -2.76 13.60 -3.49
CA THR A 44 -3.01 14.47 -4.66
C THR A 44 -3.19 13.68 -5.94
N LYS A 45 -2.64 12.45 -5.99
CA LYS A 45 -2.72 11.53 -7.12
C LYS A 45 -2.67 10.10 -6.59
N TYR A 46 -3.45 9.21 -7.17
CA TYR A 46 -3.36 7.80 -6.83
C TYR A 46 -2.43 7.08 -7.80
N VAL A 47 -1.22 6.81 -7.34
CA VAL A 47 -0.24 5.97 -8.03
C VAL A 47 0.02 4.75 -7.15
N TRP A 48 -0.19 3.58 -7.68
CA TRP A 48 -0.01 2.32 -6.97
C TRP A 48 0.98 1.42 -7.73
N ARG A 49 2.09 1.09 -7.08
CA ARG A 49 3.16 0.25 -7.67
C ARG A 49 3.61 0.75 -9.05
N GLY A 50 3.83 2.07 -9.16
CA GLY A 50 4.21 2.74 -10.40
C GLY A 50 3.08 2.93 -11.42
N MET A 51 1.86 2.49 -11.15
CA MET A 51 0.70 2.66 -12.03
C MET A 51 -0.19 3.81 -11.54
N GLU A 52 -0.50 4.76 -12.41
CA GLU A 52 -1.54 5.75 -12.16
C GLU A 52 -2.91 5.09 -12.32
N MET A 53 -3.68 5.04 -11.22
CA MET A 53 -4.97 4.35 -11.21
C MET A 53 -6.08 5.12 -11.93
N MET A 54 -5.86 6.41 -12.22
CA MET A 54 -6.80 7.27 -12.96
C MET A 54 -6.05 8.06 -14.06
N PRO A 55 -5.53 7.41 -15.09
CA PRO A 55 -4.65 8.07 -16.07
C PRO A 55 -5.35 9.11 -16.97
N GLU A 56 -6.65 9.00 -17.17
CA GLU A 56 -7.42 9.90 -18.04
C GLU A 56 -8.00 11.10 -17.28
N GLU A 57 -8.31 10.94 -16.01
CA GLU A 57 -8.98 11.95 -15.18
C GLU A 57 -8.35 12.04 -13.79
N SER A 58 -7.07 12.39 -13.71
CA SER A 58 -6.35 12.51 -12.45
C SER A 58 -7.07 13.43 -11.45
N SER A 59 -7.23 12.96 -10.23
CA SER A 59 -7.93 13.65 -9.14
C SER A 59 -7.27 13.31 -7.81
N PRO A 60 -7.35 14.19 -6.82
CA PRO A 60 -7.08 13.79 -5.44
C PRO A 60 -7.99 12.66 -4.99
N VAL A 61 -7.44 11.78 -4.13
CA VAL A 61 -8.12 10.61 -3.59
C VAL A 61 -8.07 10.63 -2.08
N VAL A 62 -9.14 10.17 -1.45
CA VAL A 62 -9.27 10.00 -0.01
C VAL A 62 -9.39 8.50 0.31
N PHE A 63 -8.66 8.05 1.32
CA PHE A 63 -8.66 6.66 1.79
C PHE A 63 -9.05 6.60 3.26
N PRO A 64 -10.36 6.64 3.59
CA PRO A 64 -10.82 6.36 4.94
C PRO A 64 -10.71 4.88 5.26
N GLY A 65 -10.38 4.54 6.51
CA GLY A 65 -10.32 3.14 6.88
C GLY A 65 -10.28 2.89 8.38
N ILE A 66 -10.43 1.63 8.72
CA ILE A 66 -10.36 1.08 10.06
C ILE A 66 -9.44 -0.14 10.06
N ASN A 67 -8.63 -0.29 11.09
CA ASN A 67 -7.87 -1.51 11.29
C ASN A 67 -7.96 -2.02 12.74
N TYR A 68 -7.63 -3.30 12.90
CA TYR A 68 -7.49 -4.00 14.17
C TYR A 68 -6.11 -4.63 14.25
N GLN A 69 -5.40 -4.43 15.37
CA GLN A 69 -4.06 -4.97 15.58
C GLN A 69 -4.00 -5.72 16.93
N TRP A 70 -3.47 -6.95 16.90
CA TRP A 70 -3.29 -7.75 18.10
C TRP A 70 -2.21 -8.82 17.91
N ASN A 71 -1.14 -8.78 18.71
CA ASN A 71 -0.08 -9.80 18.76
C ASN A 71 0.42 -10.28 17.38
N GLY A 72 0.77 -9.33 16.51
CA GLY A 72 1.21 -9.62 15.14
C GLY A 72 0.08 -9.84 14.13
N PHE A 73 -1.15 -10.06 14.58
CA PHE A 73 -2.32 -10.09 13.72
C PHE A 73 -2.75 -8.66 13.35
N TYR A 74 -3.08 -8.46 12.09
CA TYR A 74 -3.59 -7.22 11.53
C TYR A 74 -4.75 -7.52 10.60
N ALA A 75 -5.85 -6.77 10.73
CA ALA A 75 -6.97 -6.80 9.80
C ALA A 75 -7.39 -5.37 9.48
N TYR A 76 -7.81 -5.11 8.23
CA TYR A 76 -8.25 -3.78 7.84
C TYR A 76 -9.42 -3.82 6.87
N ALA A 77 -10.15 -2.70 6.84
CA ALA A 77 -11.08 -2.32 5.80
C ALA A 77 -10.79 -0.87 5.43
N MET A 78 -10.66 -0.59 4.14
CA MET A 78 -10.36 0.73 3.60
C MET A 78 -11.23 1.01 2.38
N GLY A 79 -11.61 2.24 2.17
CA GLY A 79 -12.17 2.71 0.91
C GLY A 79 -11.20 3.64 0.20
N GLY A 80 -11.21 3.68 -1.13
CA GLY A 80 -10.50 4.65 -1.95
C GLY A 80 -11.52 5.41 -2.81
N TYR A 81 -11.57 6.75 -2.69
CA TYR A 81 -12.56 7.56 -3.40
C TYR A 81 -11.91 8.80 -4.01
N ALA A 82 -12.00 8.93 -5.34
CA ALA A 82 -11.58 10.13 -6.03
C ALA A 82 -12.58 11.28 -5.80
N ILE A 83 -12.06 12.50 -5.56
CA ILE A 83 -12.90 13.67 -5.30
C ILE A 83 -13.79 14.02 -6.51
N ASN A 84 -13.34 13.71 -7.73
CA ASN A 84 -14.12 13.91 -8.96
C ASN A 84 -15.22 12.84 -9.17
N GLY A 85 -15.34 11.84 -8.29
CA GLY A 85 -16.32 10.77 -8.38
C GLY A 85 -16.08 9.72 -9.49
N LYS A 86 -14.88 9.71 -10.09
CA LYS A 86 -14.55 8.81 -11.22
C LYS A 86 -13.82 7.54 -10.80
N TYR A 87 -13.56 7.37 -9.53
CA TYR A 87 -12.90 6.21 -8.98
C TYR A 87 -13.44 5.87 -7.60
N ALA A 88 -13.67 4.58 -7.40
CA ALA A 88 -13.99 4.01 -6.09
C ALA A 88 -13.35 2.63 -5.96
N GLU A 89 -12.87 2.30 -4.77
CA GLU A 89 -12.43 0.96 -4.38
C GLU A 89 -12.79 0.68 -2.93
N VAL A 90 -12.88 -0.60 -2.58
CA VAL A 90 -12.99 -1.07 -1.21
C VAL A 90 -12.01 -2.22 -1.01
N ASP A 91 -11.13 -2.08 -0.04
CA ASP A 91 -10.11 -3.05 0.25
C ASP A 91 -10.34 -3.69 1.61
N LEU A 92 -10.24 -5.00 1.64
CA LEU A 92 -10.24 -5.78 2.86
C LEU A 92 -8.94 -6.59 2.94
N GLY A 93 -8.35 -6.69 4.13
CA GLY A 93 -7.16 -7.50 4.25
C GLY A 93 -6.91 -8.01 5.66
N VAL A 94 -6.14 -9.09 5.70
CA VAL A 94 -5.64 -9.69 6.93
C VAL A 94 -4.18 -10.07 6.78
N SER A 95 -3.40 -9.93 7.85
CA SER A 95 -2.01 -10.38 7.85
C SER A 95 -1.56 -10.83 9.24
N TYR A 96 -0.45 -11.55 9.25
CA TYR A 96 0.23 -11.94 10.47
C TYR A 96 1.73 -11.71 10.34
N THR A 97 2.30 -10.99 11.32
CA THR A 97 3.72 -10.66 11.39
C THR A 97 4.40 -11.41 12.53
N TRP A 98 5.49 -12.08 12.22
CA TRP A 98 6.34 -12.75 13.20
C TRP A 98 7.82 -12.52 12.88
N LYS A 99 8.54 -11.87 13.79
CA LYS A 99 9.98 -11.57 13.68
C LYS A 99 10.38 -10.92 12.35
N GLY A 100 9.61 -9.94 11.91
CA GLY A 100 9.84 -9.22 10.66
C GLY A 100 9.33 -9.92 9.39
N LEU A 101 8.84 -11.17 9.49
CA LEU A 101 8.17 -11.84 8.38
C LEU A 101 6.65 -11.61 8.49
N THR A 102 6.06 -11.07 7.44
CA THR A 102 4.62 -10.84 7.32
C THR A 102 4.06 -11.70 6.20
N LEU A 103 2.97 -12.39 6.47
CA LEU A 103 2.13 -13.07 5.47
C LEU A 103 0.78 -12.37 5.45
N GLY A 104 0.27 -12.04 4.27
CA GLY A 104 -0.97 -11.29 4.12
C GLY A 104 -1.83 -11.79 2.96
N LEU A 105 -3.13 -11.52 3.09
CA LEU A 105 -4.14 -11.69 2.06
C LEU A 105 -4.95 -10.41 1.97
N SER A 106 -5.24 -9.97 0.75
CA SER A 106 -6.05 -8.78 0.47
C SER A 106 -7.05 -9.07 -0.63
N ASP A 107 -8.16 -8.40 -0.54
CA ASP A 107 -9.21 -8.32 -1.55
C ASP A 107 -9.36 -6.86 -1.93
N TYR A 108 -9.12 -6.52 -3.20
CA TYR A 108 -9.34 -5.22 -3.78
C TYR A 108 -10.61 -5.30 -4.62
N TYR A 109 -11.63 -4.54 -4.24
CA TYR A 109 -12.90 -4.50 -4.94
C TYR A 109 -13.12 -3.17 -5.64
N TYR A 110 -13.36 -3.21 -6.94
CA TYR A 110 -13.61 -2.05 -7.79
C TYR A 110 -15.07 -2.02 -8.23
N PRO A 111 -15.97 -1.30 -7.52
CA PRO A 111 -17.43 -1.38 -7.69
C PRO A 111 -17.94 -0.84 -9.03
N THR A 112 -17.11 -0.19 -9.84
CA THR A 112 -17.50 0.46 -11.11
C THR A 112 -16.67 0.01 -12.29
N VAL A 113 -16.09 -1.17 -12.24
CA VAL A 113 -15.30 -1.72 -13.35
C VAL A 113 -16.21 -1.92 -14.56
N ASN A 114 -15.81 -1.34 -15.70
CA ASN A 114 -16.54 -1.40 -16.97
C ASN A 114 -17.93 -0.72 -17.01
N GLY A 115 -18.23 0.21 -16.09
CA GLY A 115 -19.47 0.98 -16.13
C GLY A 115 -20.74 0.15 -15.88
N LYS A 116 -20.59 -1.01 -15.26
CA LYS A 116 -21.68 -1.82 -14.73
C LYS A 116 -21.64 -1.76 -13.20
N ASP A 117 -22.80 -1.75 -12.58
CA ASP A 117 -22.90 -1.96 -11.13
C ASP A 117 -22.51 -3.42 -10.88
N ASP A 118 -21.33 -3.65 -10.37
CA ASP A 118 -20.86 -4.99 -10.05
C ASP A 118 -21.51 -5.44 -8.74
N GLU A 119 -22.04 -6.66 -8.74
CA GLU A 119 -22.54 -7.27 -7.51
C GLU A 119 -21.33 -7.68 -6.65
N TYR A 120 -21.25 -7.18 -5.42
CA TYR A 120 -20.16 -7.52 -4.49
C TYR A 120 -20.02 -9.04 -4.27
N VAL A 121 -21.13 -9.78 -4.32
CA VAL A 121 -21.15 -11.24 -4.22
C VAL A 121 -21.79 -11.80 -5.47
N GLY A 122 -21.03 -12.39 -6.37
CA GLY A 122 -21.57 -12.92 -7.62
C GLY A 122 -20.49 -13.46 -8.54
N GLY A 123 -20.83 -13.89 -9.69
CA GLY A 123 -20.13 -14.55 -10.77
C GLY A 123 -18.62 -14.29 -11.01
N LYS A 124 -18.16 -14.72 -12.18
CA LYS A 124 -16.82 -14.40 -12.68
C LYS A 124 -16.77 -12.95 -13.13
N HIS A 125 -15.64 -12.25 -12.91
CA HIS A 125 -15.41 -10.85 -13.30
C HIS A 125 -16.35 -9.88 -12.56
N ASN A 126 -16.28 -9.93 -11.24
CA ASN A 126 -17.09 -9.12 -10.35
C ASN A 126 -16.34 -7.97 -9.68
N GLY A 127 -15.19 -7.56 -10.22
CA GLY A 127 -14.39 -6.45 -9.71
C GLY A 127 -13.43 -6.79 -8.56
N HIS A 128 -13.36 -8.05 -8.12
CA HIS A 128 -12.46 -8.50 -7.06
C HIS A 128 -11.09 -8.91 -7.58
N TRP A 129 -10.05 -8.48 -6.89
CA TRP A 129 -8.65 -8.87 -7.13
C TRP A 129 -8.07 -9.41 -5.83
N LEU A 130 -7.85 -10.72 -5.76
CA LEU A 130 -7.38 -11.39 -4.55
C LEU A 130 -5.86 -11.55 -4.59
N GLU A 131 -5.17 -10.95 -3.61
CA GLU A 131 -3.72 -10.94 -3.52
C GLU A 131 -3.22 -11.69 -2.28
N ALA A 132 -2.15 -12.47 -2.47
CA ALA A 132 -1.31 -12.99 -1.39
C ALA A 132 0.02 -12.25 -1.37
N CYS A 133 0.50 -11.91 -0.18
CA CYS A 133 1.73 -11.14 0.00
C CYS A 133 2.63 -11.79 1.06
N ILE A 134 3.95 -11.76 0.79
CA ILE A 134 5.00 -12.09 1.75
C ILE A 134 5.95 -10.92 1.82
N THR A 135 6.19 -10.40 3.02
CA THR A 135 7.18 -9.33 3.25
C THR A 135 8.14 -9.75 4.34
N TYR A 136 9.41 -9.42 4.15
CA TYR A 136 10.42 -9.53 5.19
C TYR A 136 11.06 -8.16 5.44
N ALA A 137 10.90 -7.68 6.66
CA ALA A 137 11.43 -6.40 7.15
C ALA A 137 12.08 -6.62 8.52
N PRO A 138 13.38 -6.86 8.58
CA PRO A 138 14.08 -7.09 9.85
C PRO A 138 14.10 -5.82 10.71
N GLU A 139 13.82 -5.96 12.00
CA GLU A 139 13.69 -4.82 12.94
C GLU A 139 14.95 -3.94 13.06
N LYS A 140 16.12 -4.51 12.79
CA LYS A 140 17.42 -3.83 13.01
C LYS A 140 18.04 -3.25 11.74
N VAL A 141 17.45 -3.49 10.60
CA VAL A 141 17.98 -3.06 9.29
C VAL A 141 16.88 -2.29 8.57
N PRO A 142 17.13 -1.07 8.11
CA PRO A 142 16.15 -0.27 7.40
C PRO A 142 15.96 -0.77 5.96
N LEU A 143 15.54 -2.01 5.83
CA LEU A 143 15.37 -2.71 4.55
C LEU A 143 14.08 -3.51 4.58
N TRP A 144 13.37 -3.58 3.45
CA TRP A 144 12.31 -4.56 3.25
C TRP A 144 12.43 -5.21 1.88
N ILE A 145 11.91 -6.42 1.80
CA ILE A 145 11.71 -7.16 0.56
C ILE A 145 10.29 -7.72 0.59
N SER A 146 9.54 -7.55 -0.47
CA SER A 146 8.19 -8.10 -0.58
C SER A 146 7.96 -8.80 -1.91
N VAL A 147 7.05 -9.75 -1.90
CA VAL A 147 6.50 -10.41 -3.08
C VAL A 147 4.99 -10.51 -2.90
N SER A 148 4.26 -10.01 -3.87
CA SER A 148 2.81 -10.04 -3.94
C SER A 148 2.37 -10.73 -5.23
N ASN A 149 1.28 -11.48 -5.17
CA ASN A 149 0.72 -12.20 -6.32
C ASN A 149 -0.80 -12.17 -6.30
N PHE A 150 -1.39 -11.77 -7.41
CA PHE A 150 -2.82 -11.93 -7.62
C PHE A 150 -3.13 -13.38 -7.97
N PHE A 151 -3.64 -14.13 -7.01
CA PHE A 151 -3.89 -15.56 -7.16
C PHE A 151 -5.30 -15.90 -7.65
N ALA A 152 -6.24 -14.96 -7.59
CA ALA A 152 -7.60 -15.10 -8.06
C ALA A 152 -8.25 -13.73 -8.33
N GLY A 153 -9.41 -13.73 -8.98
CA GLY A 153 -10.18 -12.52 -9.31
C GLY A 153 -9.97 -12.05 -10.74
N ASP A 154 -10.06 -10.74 -10.97
CA ASP A 154 -10.08 -10.16 -12.31
C ASP A 154 -8.70 -9.85 -12.92
N ASP A 155 -7.64 -10.43 -12.38
CA ASP A 155 -6.31 -10.38 -12.96
C ASP A 155 -6.19 -11.30 -14.19
N ASP A 156 -6.84 -10.88 -15.29
CA ASP A 156 -6.98 -11.66 -16.51
C ASP A 156 -6.13 -11.12 -17.66
N ALA A 157 -5.29 -11.98 -18.22
CA ALA A 157 -4.59 -11.73 -19.49
C ALA A 157 -5.23 -12.52 -20.64
N TYR A 158 -5.11 -11.97 -21.86
CA TYR A 158 -5.44 -12.77 -23.03
C TYR A 158 -4.40 -13.88 -23.23
N ASP A 159 -4.88 -15.10 -23.44
CA ASP A 159 -4.04 -16.19 -23.91
C ASP A 159 -3.67 -15.95 -25.38
N ASP A 160 -2.37 -15.84 -25.66
CA ASP A 160 -1.83 -15.55 -26.98
C ASP A 160 -2.27 -16.61 -28.04
N ASP A 161 -2.59 -17.83 -27.62
CA ASP A 161 -2.92 -18.96 -28.51
C ASP A 161 -4.43 -19.11 -28.78
N SER A 162 -5.28 -18.77 -27.83
CA SER A 162 -6.72 -19.05 -27.91
C SER A 162 -7.61 -17.81 -27.96
N GLY A 163 -7.06 -16.63 -27.65
CA GLY A 163 -7.83 -15.39 -27.48
C GLY A 163 -8.75 -15.37 -26.25
N ASN A 164 -8.72 -16.42 -25.44
CA ASN A 164 -9.46 -16.49 -24.20
C ASN A 164 -8.71 -15.76 -23.06
N LYS A 165 -9.45 -15.20 -22.12
CA LYS A 165 -8.85 -14.66 -20.91
C LYS A 165 -8.51 -15.76 -19.92
N LYS A 166 -7.35 -15.67 -19.31
CA LYS A 166 -6.87 -16.55 -18.24
C LYS A 166 -6.29 -15.73 -17.10
N GLN A 167 -6.39 -16.25 -15.90
CA GLN A 167 -5.71 -15.67 -14.73
C GLN A 167 -4.23 -15.46 -15.03
N ALA A 168 -3.73 -14.24 -14.90
CA ALA A 168 -2.36 -13.88 -15.24
C ALA A 168 -1.37 -14.18 -14.11
N TYR A 169 -1.87 -14.29 -12.87
CA TYR A 169 -1.03 -14.40 -11.67
C TYR A 169 0.00 -13.28 -11.60
N SER A 170 -0.47 -12.04 -11.83
CA SER A 170 0.38 -10.85 -11.81
C SER A 170 1.15 -10.79 -10.51
N THR A 171 2.48 -10.76 -10.64
CA THR A 171 3.40 -10.80 -9.49
C THR A 171 4.16 -9.49 -9.42
N TYR A 172 4.18 -8.89 -8.24
CA TYR A 172 4.99 -7.71 -7.91
C TYR A 172 6.03 -8.08 -6.88
N MET A 173 7.26 -7.64 -7.10
CA MET A 173 8.38 -7.80 -6.18
C MET A 173 8.94 -6.42 -5.89
N GLU A 174 9.27 -6.16 -4.63
CA GLU A 174 9.82 -4.88 -4.21
C GLU A 174 10.98 -5.07 -3.25
N VAL A 175 11.96 -4.23 -3.38
CA VAL A 175 13.01 -4.01 -2.39
C VAL A 175 13.10 -2.52 -2.10
N GLY A 176 13.16 -2.17 -0.83
CA GLY A 176 13.27 -0.78 -0.43
C GLY A 176 14.07 -0.58 0.84
N THR A 177 14.45 0.66 1.08
CA THR A 177 15.21 1.10 2.25
C THR A 177 14.78 2.50 2.68
N TYR A 178 15.08 2.85 3.91
CA TYR A 178 14.84 4.20 4.41
C TYR A 178 15.97 4.70 5.29
N TYR A 179 16.04 6.03 5.43
CA TYR A 179 16.96 6.71 6.30
C TYR A 179 16.23 7.78 7.11
N ASP A 180 16.22 7.62 8.43
CA ASP A 180 15.66 8.58 9.38
C ASP A 180 16.73 9.60 9.78
N PHE A 181 16.39 10.89 9.74
CA PHE A 181 17.29 11.99 10.10
C PHE A 181 16.53 13.17 10.73
N LEU A 182 17.21 13.95 11.56
CA LEU A 182 16.64 15.13 12.23
C LEU A 182 15.31 14.85 12.94
N ASP A 183 15.23 13.78 13.72
CA ASP A 183 14.12 13.34 14.58
C ASP A 183 12.76 13.13 13.89
N ASN A 184 12.41 13.97 12.89
CA ASN A 184 11.09 13.99 12.27
C ASN A 184 11.10 13.73 10.76
N ASN A 185 12.24 13.37 10.18
CA ASN A 185 12.40 13.28 8.74
C ASN A 185 12.76 11.85 8.34
N ARG A 186 12.17 11.38 7.25
CA ARG A 186 12.51 10.10 6.62
C ARG A 186 12.66 10.29 5.12
N LEU A 187 13.68 9.69 4.57
CA LEU A 187 13.85 9.51 3.14
C LEU A 187 13.78 8.02 2.83
N SER A 188 12.92 7.63 1.89
CA SER A 188 12.73 6.23 1.48
C SER A 188 13.00 6.08 0.01
N LEU A 189 13.52 4.92 -0.37
CA LEU A 189 13.76 4.48 -1.73
C LEU A 189 13.20 3.08 -1.91
N ALA A 190 12.47 2.86 -3.00
CA ALA A 190 12.00 1.53 -3.38
C ALA A 190 12.19 1.27 -4.87
N VAL A 191 12.36 -0.01 -5.19
CA VAL A 191 12.41 -0.52 -6.56
C VAL A 191 11.44 -1.67 -6.67
N GLY A 192 10.41 -1.48 -7.50
CA GLY A 192 9.40 -2.47 -7.79
C GLY A 192 9.57 -3.08 -9.18
N MET A 193 9.32 -4.37 -9.29
CA MET A 193 9.48 -5.13 -10.53
C MET A 193 8.45 -6.24 -10.65
N THR A 194 8.17 -6.65 -11.86
CA THR A 194 7.37 -7.83 -12.15
C THR A 194 8.20 -8.88 -12.88
N PRO A 195 8.17 -10.19 -12.45
CA PRO A 195 8.93 -11.26 -13.08
C PRO A 195 8.18 -11.92 -14.24
N ASN A 196 6.91 -11.62 -14.45
CA ASN A 196 6.05 -12.25 -15.45
C ASN A 196 5.22 -11.22 -16.23
N LYS A 197 4.53 -11.64 -17.28
CA LYS A 197 3.48 -10.83 -17.92
C LYS A 197 2.42 -10.54 -16.87
N SER A 198 2.18 -9.25 -16.59
CA SER A 198 1.35 -8.81 -15.47
C SER A 198 0.61 -7.51 -15.78
N CYS A 199 -0.38 -7.17 -14.96
CA CYS A 199 -1.08 -5.89 -15.01
C CYS A 199 -0.12 -4.70 -14.92
N TYR A 200 0.99 -4.81 -14.20
CA TYR A 200 2.02 -3.77 -14.05
C TYR A 200 2.72 -3.37 -15.36
N THR A 201 2.54 -4.15 -16.42
CA THR A 201 3.11 -3.89 -17.76
C THR A 201 2.06 -4.05 -18.86
N ASN A 202 0.76 -3.93 -18.55
CA ASN A 202 -0.34 -4.26 -19.48
C ASN A 202 -0.16 -5.64 -20.11
N TYR A 203 0.36 -6.60 -19.35
CA TYR A 203 0.64 -7.98 -19.76
C TYR A 203 1.61 -8.14 -20.96
N GLN A 204 2.40 -7.09 -21.27
CA GLN A 204 3.27 -7.09 -22.46
C GLN A 204 4.68 -7.62 -22.18
N LYS A 205 5.25 -7.36 -21.00
CA LYS A 205 6.64 -7.70 -20.67
C LYS A 205 6.69 -8.88 -19.71
N LYS A 206 7.62 -9.81 -19.94
CA LYS A 206 7.83 -10.96 -19.03
C LYS A 206 8.61 -10.60 -17.78
N PHE A 207 9.53 -9.63 -17.88
CA PHE A 207 10.24 -9.05 -16.74
C PHE A 207 10.36 -7.56 -16.99
N ALA A 208 10.10 -6.77 -15.95
CA ALA A 208 10.26 -5.33 -16.02
C ALA A 208 10.42 -4.72 -14.64
N VAL A 209 11.24 -3.68 -14.55
CA VAL A 209 11.14 -2.68 -13.49
C VAL A 209 9.96 -1.79 -13.83
N CYS A 210 9.01 -1.70 -12.92
CA CYS A 210 7.77 -0.95 -13.13
C CYS A 210 7.55 0.16 -12.10
N ASP A 211 8.44 0.27 -11.09
CA ASP A 211 8.33 1.23 -10.02
C ASP A 211 9.71 1.62 -9.50
N LEU A 212 10.02 2.91 -9.54
CA LEU A 212 11.16 3.52 -8.88
C LEU A 212 10.63 4.66 -8.04
N ASP A 213 10.64 4.50 -6.73
CA ASP A 213 10.04 5.43 -5.79
C ASP A 213 11.08 6.10 -4.90
N LEU A 214 10.96 7.42 -4.81
CA LEU A 214 11.69 8.28 -3.88
C LEU A 214 10.69 9.08 -3.07
N LYS A 215 10.63 8.82 -1.75
CA LYS A 215 9.67 9.45 -0.86
C LYS A 215 10.36 10.16 0.29
N TYR A 216 9.98 11.39 0.50
CA TYR A 216 10.35 12.17 1.68
C TYR A 216 9.14 12.36 2.57
N THR A 217 9.28 12.04 3.86
CA THR A 217 8.24 12.22 4.88
C THR A 217 8.73 13.14 5.99
N TYR A 218 7.92 14.13 6.31
CA TYR A 218 8.10 14.99 7.48
C TYR A 218 6.96 14.78 8.48
N ASN A 219 7.30 14.39 9.71
CA ASN A 219 6.37 14.15 10.79
C ASN A 219 6.11 15.45 11.58
N VAL A 220 5.02 16.15 11.28
CA VAL A 220 4.61 17.35 12.01
C VAL A 220 4.17 16.96 13.42
N GLN A 221 4.91 17.42 14.44
CA GLN A 221 4.59 17.15 15.84
C GLN A 221 3.73 18.26 16.41
N PHE A 222 2.56 17.93 16.95
CA PHE A 222 1.67 18.86 17.63
C PHE A 222 1.87 18.82 19.14
N LYS A 223 1.60 19.95 19.82
CA LYS A 223 1.77 20.08 21.29
C LYS A 223 0.93 19.10 22.12
N ASN A 224 -0.16 18.61 21.59
CA ASN A 224 -1.03 17.59 22.21
C ASN A 224 -0.51 16.16 22.05
N GLY A 225 0.68 15.96 21.45
CA GLY A 225 1.28 14.65 21.19
C GLY A 225 0.80 13.98 19.92
N TRP A 226 -0.07 14.63 19.14
CA TRP A 226 -0.48 14.11 17.84
C TRP A 226 0.61 14.36 16.79
N THR A 227 0.74 13.43 15.85
CA THR A 227 1.70 13.51 14.74
C THR A 227 0.95 13.44 13.42
N LEU A 228 1.29 14.34 12.49
CA LEU A 228 0.78 14.32 11.11
C LEU A 228 1.94 14.07 10.15
N PRO A 229 2.09 12.88 9.58
CA PRO A 229 3.01 12.62 8.50
C PRO A 229 2.56 13.33 7.21
N LEU A 230 3.45 14.13 6.64
CA LEU A 230 3.30 14.76 5.33
C LEU A 230 4.39 14.24 4.43
N SER A 231 4.02 13.69 3.27
CA SER A 231 4.99 13.10 2.35
C SER A 231 4.94 13.78 0.98
N ALA A 232 6.10 13.86 0.34
CA ALA A 232 6.27 14.15 -1.07
C ALA A 232 6.98 12.95 -1.70
N GLU A 233 6.40 12.43 -2.78
CA GLU A 233 6.82 11.21 -3.43
C GLU A 233 7.05 11.46 -4.91
N TYR A 234 8.18 11.01 -5.44
CA TYR A 234 8.48 10.97 -6.86
C TYR A 234 8.55 9.53 -7.31
N ILE A 235 7.70 9.17 -8.25
CA ILE A 235 7.56 7.83 -8.78
C ILE A 235 7.91 7.85 -10.27
N TYR A 236 8.77 6.93 -10.71
CA TYR A 236 9.06 6.73 -12.12
C TYR A 236 8.80 5.29 -12.52
N ASN A 237 7.94 5.10 -13.51
CA ASN A 237 7.69 3.79 -14.12
C ASN A 237 8.47 3.64 -15.43
N PRO A 238 9.59 2.89 -15.43
CA PRO A 238 10.40 2.69 -16.65
C PRO A 238 9.69 1.87 -17.72
N SER A 239 8.67 1.10 -17.36
CA SER A 239 7.93 0.25 -18.31
C SER A 239 7.02 1.07 -19.22
N PHE A 240 6.50 2.18 -18.72
CA PHE A 240 5.62 3.08 -19.45
C PHE A 240 6.29 4.42 -19.79
N ASP A 241 7.54 4.65 -19.33
CA ASP A 241 8.27 5.92 -19.44
C ASP A 241 7.43 7.10 -18.89
N LYS A 242 6.88 6.90 -17.68
CA LYS A 242 6.04 7.89 -16.99
C LYS A 242 6.60 8.20 -15.60
N SER A 243 6.48 9.47 -15.21
CA SER A 243 6.81 9.92 -13.86
C SER A 243 5.67 10.69 -13.23
N TYR A 244 5.60 10.61 -11.91
CA TYR A 244 4.56 11.22 -11.12
C TYR A 244 5.15 11.91 -9.90
N VAL A 245 4.47 12.97 -9.45
CA VAL A 245 4.69 13.58 -8.14
C VAL A 245 3.39 13.47 -7.36
N ASN A 246 3.48 12.97 -6.14
CA ASN A 246 2.35 12.81 -5.25
C ASN A 246 2.64 13.49 -3.91
N PHE A 247 1.64 14.12 -3.31
CA PHE A 247 1.69 14.64 -1.95
C PHE A 247 0.67 13.89 -1.12
N ILE A 248 1.10 13.45 0.06
CA ILE A 248 0.30 12.58 0.93
C ILE A 248 0.22 13.19 2.33
N ALA A 249 -0.97 13.18 2.92
CA ALA A 249 -1.19 13.50 4.33
C ALA A 249 -1.90 12.34 5.00
N ASN A 250 -1.30 11.80 6.07
CA ASN A 250 -1.81 10.63 6.78
C ASN A 250 -2.40 11.06 8.13
N PHE A 251 -3.72 10.93 8.30
CA PHE A 251 -4.42 11.24 9.55
C PHE A 251 -4.73 9.94 10.29
N ALA A 252 -4.35 9.88 11.55
CA ALA A 252 -4.65 8.76 12.45
C ALA A 252 -5.39 9.26 13.69
N PHE A 253 -6.42 8.50 14.11
CA PHE A 253 -7.31 8.86 15.21
C PHE A 253 -7.44 7.73 16.23
#